data_9a0b5e7c357760096358cc5cd5455356
#
_entry.id   9a0b5e7c357760096358cc5cd5455356
#
_cell.length_a   1.000
_cell.length_b   1.000
_cell.length_c   1.000
_cell.angle_alpha   90.00
_cell.angle_beta   90.00
_cell.angle_gamma   90.00
#
_symmetry.space_group_name_H-M   'P 1'
#
loop_
_entity.id
_entity.type
_entity.pdbx_description
1 polymer ?
#
loop_
_entity_poly.entity_id
_entity_poly.type
_entity_poly.pdbx_seq_one_letter_code
_entity_poly.pdbx_strand_id
1 'polypeptide(L)'
;MSSPDVIIVGAGLSGLCCALRLRENGLSVLLLEASDGVGGRVRTDQVDGFLLDRGFQVLLTAYPEAQLMLDYGSLNLRYFSPGALIRYDGHFYRFVDPLRRPKDALVTMLSPIGTIGDKMRIALLRRRTRQGTLPDIYRRREATTLQYLKKFGFSENIINRFFRPFLSGVYFDRNLDVSSRMFEFGFRMFSAGGAALPACGMRAIPEQLASRLPEGSIRTGARVQSVEERGVRLVGGEVMKGRAVVIATEGPETARLLGEKDILPSRGMTGLYFACEKPPIPEPLLVLNAEGSEPVNNLCVPTLVSPSYAPHGEHLVATTIIGTRDEGDEALEALVKTQLQGWFGPGVEKWRLLRVYRIPHALPVQAPPVSDPTDPFVKVSPWLFTCGEYRNVASLQWAMVSGRRAAEAVIQALNQPL
;
A
#
# COMPACT_ATOMS: atom_id res chain seq x y z
N MET A 1 -33.13 -17.73 -3.35
CA MET A 1 -31.85 -17.97 -2.63
C MET A 1 -32.05 -17.61 -1.18
N SER A 2 -31.58 -18.43 -0.25
CA SER A 2 -31.60 -18.10 1.19
C SER A 2 -30.78 -16.83 1.45
N SER A 3 -31.24 -15.97 2.35
CA SER A 3 -30.48 -14.77 2.74
C SER A 3 -29.12 -15.19 3.32
N PRO A 4 -28.02 -14.50 2.98
CA PRO A 4 -26.71 -14.79 3.56
C PRO A 4 -26.70 -14.48 5.06
N ASP A 5 -25.86 -15.19 5.83
CA ASP A 5 -25.68 -14.85 7.25
C ASP A 5 -25.04 -13.45 7.37
N VAL A 6 -24.03 -13.15 6.56
CA VAL A 6 -23.30 -11.90 6.64
C VAL A 6 -23.18 -11.23 5.27
N ILE A 7 -23.54 -9.94 5.21
CA ILE A 7 -23.31 -9.09 4.06
C ILE A 7 -22.03 -8.28 4.34
N ILE A 8 -21.09 -8.28 3.38
CA ILE A 8 -19.86 -7.53 3.44
C ILE A 8 -19.86 -6.48 2.33
N VAL A 9 -19.70 -5.21 2.67
CA VAL A 9 -19.68 -4.09 1.74
C VAL A 9 -18.24 -3.73 1.41
N GLY A 10 -17.82 -4.03 0.18
CA GLY A 10 -16.46 -3.85 -0.33
C GLY A 10 -15.67 -5.16 -0.41
N ALA A 11 -15.13 -5.44 -1.61
CA ALA A 11 -14.28 -6.61 -1.89
C ALA A 11 -12.78 -6.25 -1.99
N GLY A 12 -12.31 -5.28 -1.16
CA GLY A 12 -10.91 -5.04 -0.89
C GLY A 12 -10.30 -6.14 0.00
N LEU A 13 -9.00 -6.05 0.31
CA LEU A 13 -8.31 -7.07 1.12
C LEU A 13 -8.99 -7.33 2.46
N SER A 14 -9.48 -6.27 3.13
CA SER A 14 -10.20 -6.42 4.40
C SER A 14 -11.48 -7.22 4.24
N GLY A 15 -12.30 -6.90 3.23
CA GLY A 15 -13.55 -7.62 2.96
C GLY A 15 -13.32 -9.08 2.58
N LEU A 16 -12.33 -9.35 1.73
CA LEU A 16 -11.97 -10.71 1.30
C LEU A 16 -11.47 -11.56 2.49
N CYS A 17 -10.58 -11.02 3.34
CA CYS A 17 -10.09 -11.73 4.53
C CYS A 17 -11.21 -11.95 5.55
N CYS A 18 -12.12 -10.99 5.72
CA CYS A 18 -13.31 -11.13 6.54
C CYS A 18 -14.20 -12.28 6.03
N ALA A 19 -14.49 -12.30 4.74
CA ALA A 19 -15.31 -13.33 4.11
C ALA A 19 -14.72 -14.73 4.28
N LEU A 20 -13.43 -14.90 4.01
CA LEU A 20 -12.74 -16.18 4.17
C LEU A 20 -12.83 -16.68 5.62
N ARG A 21 -12.57 -15.81 6.60
CA ARG A 21 -12.63 -16.18 8.02
C ARG A 21 -14.04 -16.56 8.48
N LEU A 22 -15.08 -15.87 7.98
CA LEU A 22 -16.48 -16.23 8.23
C LEU A 22 -16.82 -17.57 7.62
N ARG A 23 -16.39 -17.83 6.39
CA ARG A 23 -16.61 -19.10 5.69
C ARG A 23 -15.93 -20.29 6.40
N GLU A 24 -14.72 -20.11 6.91
CA GLU A 24 -14.01 -21.11 7.74
C GLU A 24 -14.81 -21.51 8.98
N ASN A 25 -15.70 -20.63 9.46
CA ASN A 25 -16.58 -20.87 10.60
C ASN A 25 -18.03 -21.23 10.19
N GLY A 26 -18.25 -21.65 8.95
CA GLY A 26 -19.53 -22.19 8.48
C GLY A 26 -20.60 -21.16 8.13
N LEU A 27 -20.29 -19.85 8.21
CA LEU A 27 -21.26 -18.78 7.88
C LEU A 27 -21.32 -18.53 6.38
N SER A 28 -22.52 -18.35 5.85
CA SER A 28 -22.73 -17.91 4.47
C SER A 28 -22.48 -16.40 4.33
N VAL A 29 -21.75 -16.01 3.27
CA VAL A 29 -21.35 -14.61 3.06
C VAL A 29 -21.73 -14.13 1.66
N LEU A 30 -22.04 -12.84 1.55
CA LEU A 30 -22.17 -12.14 0.28
C LEU A 30 -21.38 -10.83 0.34
N LEU A 31 -20.37 -10.71 -0.53
CA LEU A 31 -19.62 -9.49 -0.72
C LEU A 31 -20.25 -8.66 -1.84
N LEU A 32 -20.46 -7.37 -1.56
CA LEU A 32 -21.00 -6.39 -2.50
C LEU A 32 -19.89 -5.40 -2.86
N GLU A 33 -19.45 -5.44 -4.11
CA GLU A 33 -18.40 -4.57 -4.62
C GLU A 33 -18.97 -3.57 -5.64
N ALA A 34 -18.67 -2.30 -5.45
CA ALA A 34 -19.20 -1.24 -6.30
C ALA A 34 -18.56 -1.19 -7.69
N SER A 35 -17.30 -1.63 -7.80
CA SER A 35 -16.54 -1.65 -9.05
C SER A 35 -16.76 -2.95 -9.84
N ASP A 36 -16.05 -3.07 -10.95
CA ASP A 36 -16.08 -4.21 -11.88
C ASP A 36 -15.22 -5.40 -11.43
N GLY A 37 -14.51 -5.31 -10.30
CA GLY A 37 -13.64 -6.39 -9.83
C GLY A 37 -13.17 -6.20 -8.39
N VAL A 38 -12.61 -7.27 -7.83
CA VAL A 38 -12.09 -7.31 -6.46
C VAL A 38 -10.77 -6.56 -6.29
N GLY A 39 -10.39 -6.27 -5.05
CA GLY A 39 -9.08 -5.74 -4.66
C GLY A 39 -9.11 -4.31 -4.12
N GLY A 40 -10.15 -3.53 -4.38
CA GLY A 40 -10.22 -2.13 -3.97
C GLY A 40 -9.06 -1.32 -4.57
N ARG A 41 -8.10 -0.88 -3.75
CA ARG A 41 -6.88 -0.17 -4.20
C ARG A 41 -5.78 -1.11 -4.71
N VAL A 42 -5.83 -2.40 -4.39
CA VAL A 42 -4.85 -3.40 -4.86
C VAL A 42 -5.36 -3.99 -6.17
N ARG A 43 -5.19 -3.21 -7.24
CA ARG A 43 -5.65 -3.58 -8.59
C ARG A 43 -4.58 -3.29 -9.63
N THR A 44 -4.62 -4.05 -10.73
CA THR A 44 -3.75 -3.89 -11.89
C THR A 44 -4.62 -3.81 -13.14
N ASP A 45 -4.43 -2.78 -13.93
CA ASP A 45 -5.07 -2.64 -15.24
C ASP A 45 -4.14 -3.20 -16.32
N GLN A 46 -4.72 -3.71 -17.41
CA GLN A 46 -3.98 -4.09 -18.60
C GLN A 46 -4.19 -3.03 -19.68
N VAL A 47 -3.09 -2.41 -20.15
CA VAL A 47 -3.10 -1.35 -21.16
C VAL A 47 -2.02 -1.68 -22.19
N ASP A 48 -2.38 -1.86 -23.47
CA ASP A 48 -1.45 -2.16 -24.57
C ASP A 48 -0.50 -3.33 -24.27
N GLY A 49 -0.96 -4.34 -23.53
CA GLY A 49 -0.14 -5.49 -23.10
C GLY A 49 0.71 -5.25 -21.85
N PHE A 50 0.73 -4.03 -21.29
CA PHE A 50 1.40 -3.72 -20.03
C PHE A 50 0.48 -3.97 -18.83
N LEU A 51 1.08 -4.35 -17.69
CA LEU A 51 0.39 -4.45 -16.41
C LEU A 51 0.67 -3.17 -15.60
N LEU A 52 -0.36 -2.37 -15.38
CA LEU A 52 -0.29 -1.12 -14.65
C LEU A 52 -0.98 -1.26 -13.29
N ASP A 53 -0.22 -1.36 -12.21
CA ASP A 53 -0.78 -1.33 -10.87
C ASP A 53 -1.36 0.07 -10.60
N ARG A 54 -2.53 0.15 -9.94
CA ARG A 54 -3.17 1.43 -9.62
C ARG A 54 -2.40 2.16 -8.52
N GLY A 55 -1.36 2.88 -8.93
CA GLY A 55 -0.30 3.42 -8.08
C GLY A 55 0.77 2.37 -7.78
N PHE A 56 2.03 2.83 -7.61
CA PHE A 56 3.13 1.94 -7.28
C PHE A 56 2.94 1.31 -5.91
N GLN A 57 2.89 0.00 -5.87
CA GLN A 57 2.69 -0.81 -4.67
C GLN A 57 3.70 -1.95 -4.63
N VAL A 58 3.98 -2.46 -3.43
CA VAL A 58 4.81 -3.65 -3.20
C VAL A 58 4.24 -4.50 -2.08
N LEU A 59 4.43 -5.81 -2.18
CA LEU A 59 4.21 -6.74 -1.08
C LEU A 59 5.51 -6.85 -0.28
N LEU A 60 5.47 -6.50 1.01
CA LEU A 60 6.57 -6.81 1.93
C LEU A 60 6.41 -8.25 2.43
N THR A 61 7.32 -9.14 2.05
CA THR A 61 7.17 -10.58 2.30
C THR A 61 7.30 -10.98 3.77
N ALA A 62 7.71 -10.04 4.64
CA ALA A 62 7.73 -10.22 6.09
C ALA A 62 6.37 -9.92 6.78
N TYR A 63 5.34 -9.57 6.04
CA TYR A 63 4.00 -9.37 6.61
C TYR A 63 3.42 -10.67 7.15
N PRO A 64 3.26 -10.83 8.50
CA PRO A 64 2.82 -12.10 9.06
C PRO A 64 1.43 -12.55 8.60
N GLU A 65 0.48 -11.63 8.51
CA GLU A 65 -0.87 -11.97 8.05
C GLU A 65 -0.87 -12.37 6.57
N ALA A 66 -0.05 -11.69 5.75
CA ALA A 66 0.09 -12.06 4.34
C ALA A 66 0.70 -13.46 4.18
N GLN A 67 1.67 -13.85 5.03
CA GLN A 67 2.23 -15.20 5.05
C GLN A 67 1.21 -16.27 5.44
N LEU A 68 0.22 -15.92 6.27
CA LEU A 68 -0.85 -16.85 6.67
C LEU A 68 -1.96 -16.94 5.60
N MET A 69 -2.26 -15.83 4.95
CA MET A 69 -3.43 -15.74 4.05
C MET A 69 -3.10 -16.06 2.59
N LEU A 70 -1.85 -15.86 2.17
CA LEU A 70 -1.43 -15.94 0.76
C LEU A 70 -0.48 -17.11 0.51
N ASP A 71 -0.67 -17.77 -0.62
CA ASP A 71 0.32 -18.69 -1.19
C ASP A 71 1.32 -17.90 -2.03
N TYR A 72 2.51 -17.63 -1.48
CA TYR A 72 3.57 -16.91 -2.15
C TYR A 72 4.16 -17.66 -3.35
N GLY A 73 4.04 -19.00 -3.35
CA GLY A 73 4.50 -19.83 -4.46
C GLY A 73 3.66 -19.59 -5.72
N SER A 74 2.35 -19.64 -5.59
CA SER A 74 1.42 -19.41 -6.71
C SER A 74 1.39 -17.95 -7.18
N LEU A 75 1.71 -16.98 -6.31
CA LEU A 75 1.87 -15.56 -6.69
C LEU A 75 3.13 -15.33 -7.53
N ASN A 76 4.09 -16.28 -7.57
CA ASN A 76 5.32 -16.17 -8.32
C ASN A 76 6.05 -14.84 -8.07
N LEU A 77 6.35 -14.56 -6.79
CA LEU A 77 6.88 -13.28 -6.35
C LEU A 77 8.26 -12.97 -6.96
N ARG A 78 8.41 -11.76 -7.46
CA ARG A 78 9.62 -11.17 -8.02
C ARG A 78 10.10 -10.03 -7.14
N TYR A 79 11.41 -9.96 -6.89
CA TYR A 79 11.95 -9.11 -5.83
C TYR A 79 12.69 -7.89 -6.36
N PHE A 80 12.49 -6.77 -5.72
CA PHE A 80 13.38 -5.63 -5.84
C PHE A 80 14.74 -5.94 -5.19
N SER A 81 15.80 -5.36 -5.74
CA SER A 81 17.09 -5.33 -5.07
C SER A 81 17.01 -4.54 -3.75
N PRO A 82 17.65 -5.02 -2.66
CA PRO A 82 17.59 -4.33 -1.37
C PRO A 82 18.42 -3.06 -1.36
N GLY A 83 17.77 -1.92 -1.57
CA GLY A 83 18.38 -0.60 -1.63
C GLY A 83 17.64 0.35 -2.53
N ALA A 84 18.28 1.47 -2.84
CA ALA A 84 17.78 2.50 -3.73
C ALA A 84 18.93 3.16 -4.52
N LEU A 85 18.58 3.77 -5.66
CA LEU A 85 19.38 4.78 -6.34
C LEU A 85 18.88 6.15 -5.91
N ILE A 86 19.73 6.97 -5.35
CA ILE A 86 19.38 8.30 -4.85
C ILE A 86 19.92 9.34 -5.82
N ARG A 87 19.01 10.10 -6.42
CA ARG A 87 19.34 11.26 -7.24
C ARG A 87 19.64 12.45 -6.33
N TYR A 88 20.86 12.91 -6.33
CA TYR A 88 21.33 14.05 -5.52
C TYR A 88 22.48 14.76 -6.21
N ASP A 89 22.44 16.10 -6.28
CA ASP A 89 23.49 16.96 -6.85
C ASP A 89 23.91 16.53 -8.27
N GLY A 90 22.91 16.30 -9.14
CA GLY A 90 23.15 15.91 -10.53
C GLY A 90 23.65 14.47 -10.73
N HIS A 91 23.78 13.65 -9.69
CA HIS A 91 24.36 12.30 -9.77
C HIS A 91 23.42 11.26 -9.17
N PHE A 92 23.68 9.98 -9.50
CA PHE A 92 23.01 8.85 -8.87
C PHE A 92 23.94 8.15 -7.89
N TYR A 93 23.52 8.07 -6.63
CA TYR A 93 24.25 7.37 -5.58
C TYR A 93 23.53 6.08 -5.21
N ARG A 94 24.27 4.97 -5.24
CA ARG A 94 23.77 3.69 -4.77
C ARG A 94 23.78 3.66 -3.24
N PHE A 95 22.62 3.39 -2.66
CA PHE A 95 22.45 3.27 -1.22
C PHE A 95 21.72 1.95 -0.92
N VAL A 96 22.48 0.92 -0.57
CA VAL A 96 21.98 -0.46 -0.44
C VAL A 96 22.21 -1.02 0.97
N ASP A 97 21.47 -2.06 1.31
CA ASP A 97 21.67 -2.81 2.56
C ASP A 97 22.99 -3.60 2.49
N PRO A 98 24.06 -3.20 3.24
CA PRO A 98 25.36 -3.86 3.13
C PRO A 98 25.35 -5.31 3.63
N LEU A 99 24.39 -5.69 4.48
CA LEU A 99 24.25 -7.07 4.95
C LEU A 99 23.66 -8.00 3.87
N ARG A 100 22.87 -7.45 2.97
CA ARG A 100 22.26 -8.20 1.86
C ARG A 100 23.07 -8.09 0.55
N ARG A 101 23.84 -7.01 0.41
CA ARG A 101 24.70 -6.73 -0.75
C ARG A 101 26.11 -6.33 -0.30
N PRO A 102 26.91 -7.26 0.26
CA PRO A 102 28.23 -6.93 0.80
C PRO A 102 29.20 -6.38 -0.24
N LYS A 103 29.04 -6.74 -1.52
CA LYS A 103 29.87 -6.22 -2.62
C LYS A 103 29.70 -4.70 -2.84
N ASP A 104 28.52 -4.17 -2.51
CA ASP A 104 28.18 -2.74 -2.67
C ASP A 104 28.36 -1.95 -1.36
N ALA A 105 28.82 -2.58 -0.28
CA ALA A 105 28.95 -1.97 1.02
C ALA A 105 29.88 -0.75 1.00
N LEU A 106 31.03 -0.87 0.32
CA LEU A 106 32.00 0.22 0.22
C LEU A 106 31.43 1.43 -0.52
N VAL A 107 30.71 1.20 -1.63
CA VAL A 107 30.05 2.29 -2.39
C VAL A 107 29.03 3.02 -1.54
N THR A 108 28.23 2.26 -0.78
CA THR A 108 27.28 2.84 0.18
C THR A 108 27.98 3.63 1.28
N MET A 109 29.06 3.10 1.85
CA MET A 109 29.80 3.76 2.92
C MET A 109 30.45 5.08 2.48
N LEU A 110 30.94 5.16 1.25
CA LEU A 110 31.57 6.36 0.67
C LEU A 110 30.56 7.35 0.08
N SER A 111 29.29 6.98 -0.07
CA SER A 111 28.27 7.87 -0.65
C SER A 111 28.03 9.12 0.24
N PRO A 112 27.74 10.30 -0.36
CA PRO A 112 27.46 11.54 0.38
C PRO A 112 26.06 11.57 1.00
N ILE A 113 25.30 10.47 0.93
CA ILE A 113 23.88 10.40 1.36
C ILE A 113 23.71 10.50 2.88
N GLY A 114 24.76 10.36 3.63
CA GLY A 114 24.80 10.55 5.08
C GLY A 114 26.19 10.27 5.60
N THR A 115 26.41 10.58 6.85
CA THR A 115 27.68 10.32 7.52
C THR A 115 27.89 8.83 7.79
N ILE A 116 29.11 8.41 8.11
CA ILE A 116 29.40 7.05 8.56
C ILE A 116 28.59 6.74 9.83
N GLY A 117 28.49 7.73 10.75
CA GLY A 117 27.67 7.59 11.95
C GLY A 117 26.18 7.34 11.66
N ASP A 118 25.63 7.95 10.60
CA ASP A 118 24.25 7.69 10.18
C ASP A 118 24.07 6.25 9.69
N LYS A 119 25.02 5.75 8.92
CA LYS A 119 24.98 4.37 8.40
C LYS A 119 25.06 3.35 9.53
N MET A 120 25.85 3.61 10.56
CA MET A 120 25.87 2.81 11.78
C MET A 120 24.54 2.88 12.55
N ARG A 121 23.93 4.07 12.63
CA ARG A 121 22.61 4.25 13.28
C ARG A 121 21.50 3.50 12.54
N ILE A 122 21.57 3.34 11.22
CA ILE A 122 20.62 2.48 10.49
C ILE A 122 20.70 1.04 10.99
N ALA A 123 21.89 0.50 11.25
CA ALA A 123 22.04 -0.85 11.81
C ALA A 123 21.47 -0.94 13.24
N LEU A 124 21.65 0.10 14.06
CA LEU A 124 21.04 0.18 15.40
C LEU A 124 19.51 0.28 15.31
N LEU A 125 18.99 1.10 14.39
CA LEU A 125 17.56 1.21 14.14
C LEU A 125 16.98 -0.14 13.71
N ARG A 126 17.63 -0.84 12.78
CA ARG A 126 17.25 -2.20 12.36
C ARG A 126 17.17 -3.16 13.55
N ARG A 127 18.18 -3.16 14.43
CA ARG A 127 18.16 -3.98 15.64
C ARG A 127 17.00 -3.60 16.55
N ARG A 128 16.79 -2.30 16.81
CA ARG A 128 15.72 -1.78 17.67
C ARG A 128 14.32 -2.15 17.16
N THR A 129 14.06 -1.95 15.87
CA THR A 129 12.73 -2.22 15.29
C THR A 129 12.40 -3.72 15.26
N ARG A 130 13.40 -4.60 15.26
CA ARG A 130 13.23 -6.06 15.29
C ARG A 130 13.07 -6.63 16.72
N GLN A 131 13.31 -5.83 17.75
CA GLN A 131 13.13 -6.28 19.14
C GLN A 131 11.66 -6.31 19.54
N GLY A 132 11.27 -7.35 20.25
CA GLY A 132 9.90 -7.56 20.74
C GLY A 132 8.92 -7.99 19.63
N THR A 133 7.65 -8.04 20.00
CA THR A 133 6.52 -8.37 19.14
C THR A 133 6.03 -7.15 18.34
N LEU A 134 5.13 -7.33 17.38
CA LEU A 134 4.51 -6.19 16.69
C LEU A 134 3.67 -5.32 17.65
N PRO A 135 2.86 -5.86 18.57
CA PRO A 135 2.19 -5.06 19.58
C PRO A 135 3.11 -4.18 20.43
N ASP A 136 4.33 -4.62 20.71
CA ASP A 136 5.27 -3.84 21.50
C ASP A 136 5.70 -2.53 20.81
N ILE A 137 5.69 -2.48 19.48
CA ILE A 137 5.96 -1.25 18.72
C ILE A 137 4.92 -0.18 19.07
N TYR A 138 3.65 -0.57 19.17
CA TYR A 138 2.53 0.34 19.42
C TYR A 138 2.42 0.80 20.89
N ARG A 139 3.13 0.13 21.80
CA ARG A 139 3.28 0.55 23.21
C ARG A 139 4.45 1.52 23.42
N ARG A 140 5.32 1.70 22.40
CA ARG A 140 6.45 2.65 22.50
C ARG A 140 5.93 4.08 22.55
N ARG A 141 6.76 4.99 23.13
CA ARG A 141 6.47 6.43 23.10
C ARG A 141 6.35 6.90 21.66
N GLU A 142 5.25 7.54 21.36
CA GLU A 142 4.92 8.03 20.03
C GLU A 142 5.43 9.46 19.81
N ALA A 143 5.81 9.77 18.59
CA ALA A 143 6.18 11.07 18.08
C ALA A 143 5.92 11.10 16.56
N THR A 144 6.14 12.23 15.90
CA THR A 144 6.23 12.21 14.42
C THR A 144 7.50 11.46 14.00
N THR A 145 7.49 10.90 12.81
CA THR A 145 8.67 10.21 12.25
C THR A 145 9.87 11.15 12.18
N LEU A 146 9.68 12.42 11.81
CA LEU A 146 10.75 13.41 11.78
C LEU A 146 11.38 13.62 13.17
N GLN A 147 10.54 13.82 14.20
CA GLN A 147 11.01 13.98 15.58
C GLN A 147 11.74 12.72 16.07
N TYR A 148 11.24 11.54 15.72
CA TYR A 148 11.86 10.27 16.07
C TYR A 148 13.24 10.12 15.45
N LEU A 149 13.39 10.42 14.14
CA LEU A 149 14.68 10.34 13.43
C LEU A 149 15.70 11.31 14.01
N LYS A 150 15.30 12.57 14.27
CA LYS A 150 16.14 13.57 14.92
C LYS A 150 16.58 13.13 16.33
N LYS A 151 15.65 12.65 17.13
CA LYS A 151 15.93 12.13 18.49
C LYS A 151 16.82 10.89 18.47
N PHE A 152 16.73 10.05 17.41
CA PHE A 152 17.61 8.90 17.22
C PHE A 152 19.04 9.30 16.89
N GLY A 153 19.27 10.58 16.53
CA GLY A 153 20.57 11.20 16.25
C GLY A 153 20.96 11.17 14.78
N PHE A 154 20.03 10.91 13.86
CA PHE A 154 20.30 11.01 12.43
C PHE A 154 20.58 12.47 12.02
N SER A 155 21.56 12.66 11.13
CA SER A 155 21.88 13.98 10.58
C SER A 155 20.79 14.47 9.62
N GLU A 156 20.69 15.78 9.43
CA GLU A 156 19.78 16.37 8.45
C GLU A 156 20.08 15.87 7.02
N ASN A 157 21.35 15.55 6.73
CA ASN A 157 21.74 15.03 5.42
C ASN A 157 21.04 13.71 5.11
N ILE A 158 21.12 12.71 5.99
CA ILE A 158 20.48 11.42 5.72
C ILE A 158 18.95 11.50 5.82
N ILE A 159 18.43 12.38 6.71
CA ILE A 159 17.00 12.62 6.78
C ILE A 159 16.49 13.15 5.45
N ASN A 160 17.11 14.19 4.89
CA ASN A 160 16.63 14.84 3.69
C ASN A 160 16.99 14.09 2.40
N ARG A 161 18.14 13.38 2.37
CA ARG A 161 18.61 12.70 1.15
C ARG A 161 18.11 11.26 1.01
N PHE A 162 17.73 10.60 2.12
CA PHE A 162 17.26 9.22 2.10
C PHE A 162 15.87 9.06 2.73
N PHE A 163 15.76 9.35 4.05
CA PHE A 163 14.51 9.05 4.74
C PHE A 163 13.32 9.82 4.18
N ARG A 164 13.48 11.12 3.91
CA ARG A 164 12.40 11.93 3.38
C ARG A 164 11.90 11.46 2.02
N PRO A 165 12.71 11.36 0.95
CA PRO A 165 12.20 10.90 -0.34
C PRO A 165 11.66 9.46 -0.30
N PHE A 166 12.28 8.58 0.50
CA PHE A 166 11.80 7.21 0.66
C PHE A 166 10.46 7.14 1.39
N LEU A 167 10.36 7.74 2.58
CA LEU A 167 9.16 7.69 3.39
C LEU A 167 8.01 8.52 2.82
N SER A 168 8.33 9.61 2.10
CA SER A 168 7.33 10.35 1.35
C SER A 168 6.66 9.48 0.28
N GLY A 169 7.40 8.61 -0.38
CA GLY A 169 6.84 7.64 -1.33
C GLY A 169 6.03 6.53 -0.64
N VAL A 170 6.38 6.15 0.59
CA VAL A 170 5.68 5.11 1.35
C VAL A 170 4.38 5.62 1.99
N TYR A 171 4.39 6.85 2.54
CA TYR A 171 3.29 7.40 3.34
C TYR A 171 2.58 8.60 2.70
N PHE A 172 3.03 9.03 1.52
CA PHE A 172 2.58 10.24 0.82
C PHE A 172 2.63 11.49 1.72
N ASP A 173 3.70 11.57 2.53
CA ASP A 173 3.91 12.60 3.55
C ASP A 173 5.32 13.20 3.47
N ARG A 174 5.44 14.38 2.86
CA ARG A 174 6.73 15.08 2.71
C ARG A 174 7.29 15.62 4.02
N ASN A 175 6.42 15.91 4.99
CA ASN A 175 6.81 16.46 6.28
C ASN A 175 7.32 15.41 7.25
N LEU A 176 7.05 14.12 6.99
CA LEU A 176 7.30 12.99 7.89
C LEU A 176 6.53 13.15 9.21
N ASP A 177 5.28 13.66 9.12
CA ASP A 177 4.36 13.80 10.26
C ASP A 177 3.72 12.47 10.66
N VAL A 178 3.82 11.45 9.81
CA VAL A 178 3.34 10.10 10.12
C VAL A 178 3.94 9.58 11.42
N SER A 179 3.13 8.83 12.19
CA SER A 179 3.53 8.27 13.48
C SER A 179 4.83 7.46 13.41
N SER A 180 5.69 7.68 14.40
CA SER A 180 6.94 6.89 14.56
C SER A 180 6.68 5.39 14.75
N ARG A 181 5.50 5.01 15.27
CA ARG A 181 5.10 3.61 15.41
C ARG A 181 4.88 2.96 14.04
N MET A 182 4.26 3.69 13.11
CA MET A 182 4.11 3.24 11.73
C MET A 182 5.44 3.15 11.01
N PHE A 183 6.31 4.13 11.20
CA PHE A 183 7.68 4.10 10.67
C PHE A 183 8.45 2.88 11.19
N GLU A 184 8.44 2.62 12.51
CA GLU A 184 9.14 1.46 13.09
C GLU A 184 8.57 0.14 12.57
N PHE A 185 7.24 0.04 12.41
CA PHE A 185 6.59 -1.12 11.79
C PHE A 185 7.05 -1.32 10.35
N GLY A 186 6.93 -0.29 9.50
CA GLY A 186 7.33 -0.35 8.09
C GLY A 186 8.81 -0.70 7.95
N PHE A 187 9.69 -0.03 8.71
CA PHE A 187 11.12 -0.28 8.70
C PHE A 187 11.46 -1.71 9.15
N ARG A 188 10.76 -2.25 10.15
CA ARG A 188 10.88 -3.67 10.56
C ARG A 188 10.53 -4.60 9.40
N MET A 189 9.44 -4.36 8.69
CA MET A 189 9.01 -5.22 7.58
C MET A 189 9.99 -5.16 6.40
N PHE A 190 10.45 -3.97 6.00
CA PHE A 190 11.50 -3.81 4.98
C PHE A 190 12.82 -4.49 5.37
N SER A 191 13.18 -4.44 6.65
CA SER A 191 14.43 -5.05 7.13
C SER A 191 14.38 -6.55 7.35
N ALA A 192 13.18 -7.12 7.53
CA ALA A 192 12.96 -8.55 7.80
C ALA A 192 12.67 -9.36 6.54
N GLY A 193 12.01 -8.77 5.54
CA GLY A 193 11.64 -9.43 4.28
C GLY A 193 12.15 -8.69 3.05
N GLY A 194 11.69 -9.10 1.88
CA GLY A 194 11.90 -8.43 0.60
C GLY A 194 10.68 -7.60 0.20
N ALA A 195 10.90 -6.58 -0.63
CA ALA A 195 9.84 -5.92 -1.38
C ALA A 195 9.67 -6.69 -2.69
N ALA A 196 8.44 -7.11 -3.00
CA ALA A 196 8.17 -7.97 -4.15
C ALA A 196 6.92 -7.52 -4.90
N LEU A 197 6.86 -7.92 -6.17
CA LEU A 197 5.69 -7.85 -7.04
C LEU A 197 5.26 -9.28 -7.40
N PRO A 198 3.96 -9.61 -7.39
CA PRO A 198 3.47 -10.80 -8.05
C PRO A 198 3.73 -10.72 -9.56
N ALA A 199 4.07 -11.83 -10.21
CA ALA A 199 4.39 -11.84 -11.63
C ALA A 199 3.24 -11.33 -12.52
N CYS A 200 1.98 -11.52 -12.10
CA CYS A 200 0.77 -11.10 -12.83
C CYS A 200 0.18 -9.77 -12.34
N GLY A 201 1.00 -8.91 -11.70
CA GLY A 201 0.54 -7.64 -11.12
C GLY A 201 -0.02 -7.80 -9.70
N MET A 202 -0.16 -6.68 -9.01
CA MET A 202 -0.66 -6.67 -7.63
C MET A 202 -2.08 -7.24 -7.49
N ARG A 203 -2.90 -7.21 -8.55
CA ARG A 203 -4.25 -7.82 -8.59
C ARG A 203 -4.26 -9.31 -8.25
N ALA A 204 -3.16 -10.02 -8.51
CA ALA A 204 -3.08 -11.45 -8.21
C ALA A 204 -3.29 -11.75 -6.71
N ILE A 205 -3.00 -10.80 -5.83
CA ILE A 205 -3.22 -10.94 -4.38
C ILE A 205 -4.72 -11.04 -4.03
N PRO A 206 -5.57 -10.05 -4.35
CA PRO A 206 -7.01 -10.16 -4.07
C PRO A 206 -7.69 -11.24 -4.91
N GLU A 207 -7.25 -11.51 -6.14
CA GLU A 207 -7.78 -12.59 -6.97
C GLU A 207 -7.54 -13.97 -6.33
N GLN A 208 -6.34 -14.20 -5.76
CA GLN A 208 -6.04 -15.42 -5.02
C GLN A 208 -6.93 -15.60 -3.78
N LEU A 209 -7.22 -14.52 -3.06
CA LEU A 209 -8.14 -14.58 -1.92
C LEU A 209 -9.58 -14.84 -2.39
N ALA A 210 -10.02 -14.16 -3.44
CA ALA A 210 -11.37 -14.29 -3.98
C ALA A 210 -11.64 -15.70 -4.54
N SER A 211 -10.64 -16.33 -5.19
CA SER A 211 -10.77 -17.69 -5.76
C SER A 211 -11.03 -18.77 -4.72
N ARG A 212 -10.79 -18.51 -3.44
CA ARG A 212 -11.07 -19.43 -2.33
C ARG A 212 -12.51 -19.33 -1.82
N LEU A 213 -13.27 -18.33 -2.28
CA LEU A 213 -14.68 -18.19 -1.93
C LEU A 213 -15.57 -18.97 -2.90
N PRO A 214 -16.70 -19.54 -2.44
CA PRO A 214 -17.65 -20.19 -3.33
C PRO A 214 -18.15 -19.26 -4.43
N GLU A 215 -18.47 -19.83 -5.57
CA GLU A 215 -19.12 -19.10 -6.67
C GLU A 215 -20.40 -18.40 -6.18
N GLY A 216 -20.64 -17.18 -6.65
CA GLY A 216 -21.77 -16.35 -6.23
C GLY A 216 -21.60 -15.65 -4.88
N SER A 217 -20.47 -15.85 -4.17
CA SER A 217 -20.19 -15.12 -2.93
C SER A 217 -19.81 -13.66 -3.13
N ILE A 218 -19.46 -13.26 -4.35
CA ILE A 218 -19.07 -11.88 -4.69
C ILE A 218 -19.97 -11.37 -5.81
N ARG A 219 -20.59 -10.20 -5.58
CA ARG A 219 -21.37 -9.47 -6.59
C ARG A 219 -20.68 -8.14 -6.87
N THR A 220 -20.11 -8.00 -8.05
CA THR A 220 -19.53 -6.76 -8.58
C THR A 220 -20.58 -5.85 -9.20
N GLY A 221 -20.28 -4.57 -9.43
CA GLY A 221 -21.23 -3.57 -9.91
C GLY A 221 -22.37 -3.28 -8.92
N ALA A 222 -22.23 -3.70 -7.67
CA ALA A 222 -23.26 -3.64 -6.61
C ALA A 222 -22.94 -2.54 -5.58
N ARG A 223 -23.15 -1.28 -5.98
CA ARG A 223 -22.91 -0.13 -5.09
C ARG A 223 -23.97 -0.04 -4.01
N VAL A 224 -23.53 -0.06 -2.75
CA VAL A 224 -24.40 0.14 -1.60
C VAL A 224 -24.69 1.63 -1.42
N GLN A 225 -25.96 1.98 -1.40
CA GLN A 225 -26.46 3.33 -1.18
C GLN A 225 -26.51 3.68 0.31
N SER A 226 -27.07 2.78 1.11
CA SER A 226 -27.25 2.96 2.56
C SER A 226 -27.21 1.63 3.30
N VAL A 227 -26.88 1.70 4.57
CA VAL A 227 -26.98 0.60 5.53
C VAL A 227 -28.34 0.70 6.24
N GLU A 228 -29.05 -0.41 6.33
CA GLU A 228 -30.33 -0.56 7.00
C GLU A 228 -30.20 -1.55 8.15
N GLU A 229 -31.25 -1.64 8.97
CA GLU A 229 -31.25 -2.64 10.04
C GLU A 229 -31.07 -4.06 9.46
N ARG A 230 -29.95 -4.69 9.85
CA ARG A 230 -29.54 -6.04 9.40
C ARG A 230 -29.53 -6.19 7.88
N GLY A 231 -29.16 -5.13 7.16
CA GLY A 231 -29.13 -5.19 5.69
C GLY A 231 -28.53 -3.96 5.05
N VAL A 232 -28.62 -3.92 3.72
CA VAL A 232 -28.16 -2.82 2.90
C VAL A 232 -29.15 -2.57 1.76
N ARG A 233 -29.19 -1.33 1.29
CA ARG A 233 -29.89 -0.91 0.06
C ARG A 233 -28.86 -0.61 -1.01
N LEU A 234 -29.03 -1.20 -2.18
CA LEU A 234 -28.21 -0.91 -3.36
C LEU A 234 -28.72 0.35 -4.09
N VAL A 235 -27.83 0.97 -4.83
CA VAL A 235 -28.23 1.94 -5.85
C VAL A 235 -29.14 1.21 -6.85
N GLY A 236 -30.35 1.72 -7.05
CA GLY A 236 -31.39 1.01 -7.81
C GLY A 236 -32.50 0.42 -6.94
N GLY A 237 -32.38 0.53 -5.60
CA GLY A 237 -33.47 0.27 -4.65
C GLY A 237 -33.57 -1.16 -4.11
N GLU A 238 -32.82 -2.11 -4.66
CA GLU A 238 -32.76 -3.49 -4.15
C GLU A 238 -32.29 -3.52 -2.70
N VAL A 239 -33.06 -4.19 -1.83
CA VAL A 239 -32.73 -4.35 -0.40
C VAL A 239 -32.29 -5.79 -0.14
N MET A 240 -31.16 -5.94 0.49
CA MET A 240 -30.59 -7.21 0.87
C MET A 240 -30.49 -7.31 2.42
N LYS A 241 -30.92 -8.44 2.96
CA LYS A 241 -30.93 -8.69 4.40
C LYS A 241 -29.96 -9.82 4.77
N GLY A 242 -29.39 -9.73 5.98
CA GLY A 242 -28.53 -10.73 6.59
C GLY A 242 -28.65 -10.67 8.11
N ARG A 243 -27.96 -11.55 8.83
CA ARG A 243 -27.89 -11.50 10.30
C ARG A 243 -26.92 -10.42 10.80
N ALA A 244 -25.87 -10.14 9.99
CA ALA A 244 -24.91 -9.08 10.26
C ALA A 244 -24.47 -8.40 8.96
N VAL A 245 -23.98 -7.15 9.10
CA VAL A 245 -23.37 -6.35 8.03
C VAL A 245 -21.96 -5.94 8.45
N VAL A 246 -21.01 -6.07 7.55
CA VAL A 246 -19.62 -5.59 7.71
C VAL A 246 -19.33 -4.55 6.64
N ILE A 247 -19.02 -3.32 7.04
CA ILE A 247 -18.54 -2.29 6.10
C ILE A 247 -17.02 -2.43 5.99
N ALA A 248 -16.53 -2.80 4.82
CA ALA A 248 -15.12 -3.05 4.51
C ALA A 248 -14.62 -2.10 3.40
N THR A 249 -15.23 -0.93 3.29
CA THR A 249 -14.87 0.12 2.31
C THR A 249 -13.71 0.97 2.81
N GLU A 250 -13.21 1.87 1.98
CA GLU A 250 -12.27 2.90 2.41
C GLU A 250 -12.89 3.89 3.41
N GLY A 251 -12.05 4.63 4.15
CA GLY A 251 -12.50 5.52 5.23
C GLY A 251 -13.61 6.50 4.84
N PRO A 252 -13.46 7.30 3.78
CA PRO A 252 -14.49 8.24 3.34
C PRO A 252 -15.84 7.59 3.01
N GLU A 253 -15.83 6.45 2.33
CA GLU A 253 -17.05 5.74 2.00
C GLU A 253 -17.68 5.07 3.24
N THR A 254 -16.87 4.59 4.17
CA THR A 254 -17.37 4.08 5.46
C THR A 254 -18.05 5.19 6.24
N ALA A 255 -17.46 6.37 6.36
CA ALA A 255 -18.04 7.52 7.03
C ALA A 255 -19.39 7.90 6.41
N ARG A 256 -19.47 7.93 5.07
CA ARG A 256 -20.71 8.19 4.34
C ARG A 256 -21.82 7.16 4.69
N LEU A 257 -21.46 5.86 4.69
CA LEU A 257 -22.41 4.78 4.98
C LEU A 257 -22.88 4.77 6.42
N LEU A 258 -22.05 5.23 7.36
CA LEU A 258 -22.38 5.38 8.78
C LEU A 258 -23.09 6.70 9.11
N GLY A 259 -23.17 7.65 8.17
CA GLY A 259 -23.68 9.00 8.41
C GLY A 259 -22.77 9.85 9.32
N GLU A 260 -21.49 9.49 9.40
CA GLU A 260 -20.48 10.24 10.15
C GLU A 260 -20.14 11.55 9.40
N LYS A 261 -20.05 12.66 10.16
CA LYS A 261 -19.70 13.98 9.59
C LYS A 261 -18.19 14.17 9.48
N ASP A 262 -17.44 13.55 10.38
CA ASP A 262 -15.99 13.66 10.44
C ASP A 262 -15.35 12.58 9.58
N ILE A 263 -14.98 12.95 8.34
CA ILE A 263 -14.26 12.08 7.43
C ILE A 263 -12.78 12.14 7.78
N LEU A 264 -12.18 10.98 8.06
CA LEU A 264 -10.74 10.90 8.27
C LEU A 264 -10.00 11.43 7.03
N PRO A 265 -9.10 12.41 7.19
CA PRO A 265 -8.38 12.99 6.08
C PRO A 265 -7.51 11.94 5.40
N SER A 266 -7.43 12.02 4.08
CA SER A 266 -6.67 11.11 3.24
C SER A 266 -5.52 11.85 2.56
N ARG A 267 -4.47 11.10 2.23
CA ARG A 267 -3.37 11.54 1.38
C ARG A 267 -3.55 10.95 -0.01
N GLY A 268 -3.41 11.80 -1.01
CA GLY A 268 -3.47 11.40 -2.41
C GLY A 268 -2.09 11.16 -3.02
N MET A 269 -2.09 10.56 -4.21
CA MET A 269 -0.92 10.43 -5.06
C MET A 269 -1.31 10.54 -6.53
N THR A 270 -0.34 10.89 -7.36
CA THR A 270 -0.46 10.80 -8.82
C THR A 270 0.66 9.93 -9.36
N GLY A 271 0.32 8.96 -10.21
CA GLY A 271 1.27 8.06 -10.84
C GLY A 271 1.20 8.18 -12.35
N LEU A 272 2.36 8.28 -13.02
CA LEU A 272 2.46 8.19 -14.47
C LEU A 272 3.23 6.94 -14.85
N TYR A 273 2.72 6.24 -15.86
CA TYR A 273 3.32 5.04 -16.41
C TYR A 273 3.76 5.30 -17.85
N PHE A 274 5.03 4.98 -18.14
CA PHE A 274 5.62 5.13 -19.46
C PHE A 274 6.14 3.82 -20.00
N ALA A 275 5.97 3.60 -21.31
CA ALA A 275 6.67 2.58 -22.05
C ALA A 275 7.98 3.14 -22.60
N CYS A 276 9.05 2.33 -22.58
CA CYS A 276 10.32 2.66 -23.20
C CYS A 276 11.03 1.39 -23.72
N GLU A 277 11.86 1.54 -24.77
CA GLU A 277 12.63 0.41 -25.35
C GLU A 277 13.81 -0.02 -24.46
N LYS A 278 14.42 0.94 -23.75
CA LYS A 278 15.58 0.70 -22.88
C LYS A 278 15.27 1.21 -21.48
N PRO A 279 15.51 0.40 -20.44
CA PRO A 279 15.26 0.84 -19.07
C PRO A 279 16.27 1.93 -18.68
N PRO A 280 15.83 3.00 -17.98
CA PRO A 280 16.72 4.10 -17.58
C PRO A 280 17.75 3.73 -16.51
N ILE A 281 17.54 2.61 -15.85
CA ILE A 281 18.43 2.07 -14.81
C ILE A 281 18.73 0.59 -15.10
N PRO A 282 19.90 0.08 -14.69
CA PRO A 282 20.31 -1.29 -15.03
C PRO A 282 19.81 -2.37 -14.07
N GLU A 283 19.23 -1.98 -12.93
CA GLU A 283 18.87 -2.90 -11.84
C GLU A 283 17.48 -2.60 -11.28
N PRO A 284 16.81 -3.62 -10.69
CA PRO A 284 15.48 -3.45 -10.06
C PRO A 284 15.58 -2.71 -8.72
N LEU A 285 16.02 -1.46 -8.75
CA LEU A 285 16.13 -0.55 -7.62
C LEU A 285 15.05 0.54 -7.70
N LEU A 286 14.62 1.03 -6.56
CA LEU A 286 13.82 2.24 -6.45
C LEU A 286 14.73 3.45 -6.64
N VAL A 287 14.35 4.38 -7.52
CA VAL A 287 15.02 5.68 -7.68
C VAL A 287 14.32 6.68 -6.77
N LEU A 288 15.07 7.38 -5.92
CA LEU A 288 14.59 8.39 -4.99
C LEU A 288 15.08 9.78 -5.39
N ASN A 289 14.21 10.75 -5.36
CA ASN A 289 14.53 12.15 -5.62
C ASN A 289 14.97 12.86 -4.34
N ALA A 290 16.25 13.07 -4.15
CA ALA A 290 16.82 13.84 -3.04
C ALA A 290 17.26 15.26 -3.44
N GLU A 291 16.95 15.72 -4.66
CA GLU A 291 17.24 17.08 -5.13
C GLU A 291 16.20 18.09 -4.64
N GLY A 292 15.05 17.59 -4.13
CA GLY A 292 13.95 18.45 -3.69
C GLY A 292 13.15 19.08 -4.84
N SER A 293 13.52 18.79 -6.10
CA SER A 293 12.80 19.25 -7.28
C SER A 293 11.53 18.44 -7.50
N GLU A 294 10.47 19.06 -7.96
CA GLU A 294 9.19 18.43 -8.32
C GLU A 294 9.09 18.24 -9.85
N PRO A 295 8.17 17.39 -10.33
CA PRO A 295 7.06 16.73 -9.61
C PRO A 295 7.41 15.34 -9.04
N VAL A 296 8.34 14.58 -9.63
CA VAL A 296 8.59 13.16 -9.31
C VAL A 296 9.31 13.01 -7.97
N ASN A 297 8.70 12.27 -7.05
CA ASN A 297 9.31 11.88 -5.77
C ASN A 297 10.17 10.61 -5.91
N ASN A 298 9.66 9.62 -6.61
CA ASN A 298 10.37 8.36 -6.85
C ASN A 298 9.92 7.72 -8.16
N LEU A 299 10.78 6.82 -8.65
CA LEU A 299 10.56 6.07 -9.89
C LEU A 299 11.03 4.64 -9.70
N CYS A 300 10.37 3.69 -10.34
CA CYS A 300 10.88 2.33 -10.51
C CYS A 300 10.64 1.83 -11.93
N VAL A 301 11.28 0.71 -12.27
CA VAL A 301 11.10 -0.01 -13.54
C VAL A 301 10.57 -1.41 -13.22
N PRO A 302 9.23 -1.59 -13.13
CA PRO A 302 8.62 -2.87 -12.74
C PRO A 302 9.09 -4.06 -13.59
N THR A 303 9.37 -3.85 -14.87
CA THR A 303 9.88 -4.89 -15.80
C THR A 303 11.26 -5.42 -15.46
N LEU A 304 12.09 -4.66 -14.74
CA LEU A 304 13.36 -5.17 -14.21
C LEU A 304 13.15 -6.11 -13.02
N VAL A 305 12.01 -5.99 -12.33
CA VAL A 305 11.59 -6.88 -11.24
C VAL A 305 10.88 -8.10 -11.82
N SER A 306 9.90 -7.88 -12.68
CA SER A 306 9.11 -8.91 -13.34
C SER A 306 8.91 -8.57 -14.82
N PRO A 307 9.59 -9.29 -15.75
CA PRO A 307 9.47 -9.05 -17.18
C PRO A 307 8.04 -9.11 -17.72
N SER A 308 7.15 -9.84 -17.06
CA SER A 308 5.74 -9.97 -17.42
C SER A 308 4.91 -8.68 -17.31
N TYR A 309 5.47 -7.60 -16.76
CA TYR A 309 4.80 -6.29 -16.68
C TYR A 309 4.76 -5.54 -18.01
N ALA A 310 5.46 -5.99 -19.05
CA ALA A 310 5.43 -5.39 -20.38
C ALA A 310 5.46 -6.45 -21.49
N PRO A 311 5.07 -6.08 -22.72
CA PRO A 311 5.35 -6.87 -23.92
C PRO A 311 6.84 -7.10 -24.12
N HIS A 312 7.18 -8.16 -24.86
CA HIS A 312 8.58 -8.48 -25.14
C HIS A 312 9.29 -7.33 -25.88
N GLY A 313 10.47 -6.94 -25.38
CA GLY A 313 11.27 -5.87 -25.95
C GLY A 313 10.94 -4.46 -25.45
N GLU A 314 9.92 -4.31 -24.60
CA GLU A 314 9.55 -3.04 -23.98
C GLU A 314 9.77 -3.07 -22.46
N HIS A 315 9.91 -1.89 -21.87
CA HIS A 315 10.03 -1.71 -20.42
C HIS A 315 8.99 -0.73 -19.91
N LEU A 316 8.51 -1.00 -18.70
CA LEU A 316 7.58 -0.15 -17.97
C LEU A 316 8.32 0.72 -16.96
N VAL A 317 8.13 2.02 -17.02
CA VAL A 317 8.60 2.99 -16.02
C VAL A 317 7.39 3.50 -15.24
N ALA A 318 7.44 3.39 -13.93
CA ALA A 318 6.41 3.88 -13.01
C ALA A 318 6.95 5.04 -12.18
N THR A 319 6.31 6.20 -12.24
CA THR A 319 6.66 7.39 -11.46
C THR A 319 5.63 7.66 -10.38
N THR A 320 6.05 8.23 -9.27
CA THR A 320 5.18 8.63 -8.15
C THR A 320 5.35 10.11 -7.85
N ILE A 321 4.25 10.82 -7.82
CA ILE A 321 4.12 12.21 -7.39
C ILE A 321 3.29 12.23 -6.10
N ILE A 322 3.75 12.95 -5.10
CA ILE A 322 3.03 13.10 -3.83
C ILE A 322 1.89 14.11 -4.00
N GLY A 323 0.69 13.70 -3.61
CA GLY A 323 -0.53 14.46 -3.80
C GLY A 323 -1.21 14.24 -5.15
N THR A 324 -2.46 14.61 -5.25
CA THR A 324 -3.19 14.66 -6.52
C THR A 324 -2.81 15.92 -7.29
N ARG A 325 -2.67 15.78 -8.61
CA ARG A 325 -2.36 16.87 -9.54
C ARG A 325 -3.60 17.19 -10.36
N ASP A 326 -3.89 18.49 -10.50
CA ASP A 326 -5.08 18.97 -11.23
C ASP A 326 -4.77 19.27 -12.70
N GLU A 327 -3.50 19.33 -13.08
CA GLU A 327 -3.07 19.56 -14.46
C GLU A 327 -3.58 18.47 -15.40
N GLY A 328 -3.90 18.81 -16.62
CA GLY A 328 -4.22 17.86 -17.68
C GLY A 328 -3.06 16.88 -17.94
N ASP A 329 -3.38 15.70 -18.48
CA ASP A 329 -2.40 14.61 -18.66
C ASP A 329 -1.21 15.04 -19.52
N GLU A 330 -1.43 15.78 -20.60
CA GLU A 330 -0.37 16.28 -21.49
C GLU A 330 0.58 17.27 -20.78
N ALA A 331 0.04 18.21 -20.01
CA ALA A 331 0.84 19.17 -19.25
C ALA A 331 1.65 18.47 -18.15
N LEU A 332 1.05 17.49 -17.48
CA LEU A 332 1.71 16.70 -16.45
C LEU A 332 2.80 15.81 -17.03
N GLU A 333 2.55 15.18 -18.19
CA GLU A 333 3.54 14.41 -18.94
C GLU A 333 4.77 15.27 -19.29
N ALA A 334 4.54 16.47 -19.84
CA ALA A 334 5.62 17.39 -20.20
C ALA A 334 6.47 17.79 -18.99
N LEU A 335 5.84 18.11 -17.84
CA LEU A 335 6.54 18.41 -16.60
C LEU A 335 7.40 17.23 -16.11
N VAL A 336 6.82 16.05 -16.10
CA VAL A 336 7.52 14.81 -15.66
C VAL A 336 8.67 14.49 -16.60
N LYS A 337 8.46 14.52 -17.93
CA LYS A 337 9.50 14.27 -18.92
C LYS A 337 10.65 15.28 -18.79
N THR A 338 10.36 16.56 -18.61
CA THR A 338 11.39 17.60 -18.40
C THR A 338 12.30 17.25 -17.22
N GLN A 339 11.72 16.87 -16.07
CA GLN A 339 12.53 16.45 -14.92
C GLN A 339 13.34 15.19 -15.23
N LEU A 340 12.71 14.17 -15.83
CA LEU A 340 13.37 12.90 -16.12
C LEU A 340 14.43 13.00 -17.21
N GLN A 341 14.30 13.95 -18.15
CA GLN A 341 15.38 14.29 -19.09
C GLN A 341 16.64 14.80 -18.36
N GLY A 342 16.45 15.61 -17.32
CA GLY A 342 17.56 16.02 -16.45
C GLY A 342 18.22 14.86 -15.69
N TRP A 343 17.51 13.75 -15.50
CA TRP A 343 18.04 12.57 -14.81
C TRP A 343 18.69 11.56 -15.77
N PHE A 344 18.04 11.26 -16.89
CA PHE A 344 18.36 10.14 -17.76
C PHE A 344 18.75 10.55 -19.19
N GLY A 345 18.75 11.86 -19.45
CA GLY A 345 19.12 12.41 -20.75
C GLY A 345 17.98 12.42 -21.77
N PRO A 346 18.31 12.81 -23.04
CA PRO A 346 17.30 13.10 -24.07
C PRO A 346 16.48 11.89 -24.52
N GLY A 347 16.91 10.67 -24.20
CA GLY A 347 16.16 9.45 -24.53
C GLY A 347 14.75 9.39 -23.92
N VAL A 348 14.51 10.14 -22.83
CA VAL A 348 13.19 10.24 -22.18
C VAL A 348 12.12 10.81 -23.11
N GLU A 349 12.48 11.66 -24.07
CA GLU A 349 11.53 12.21 -25.06
C GLU A 349 10.75 11.13 -25.80
N LYS A 350 11.42 10.00 -26.08
CA LYS A 350 10.84 8.87 -26.81
C LYS A 350 9.92 7.99 -25.94
N TRP A 351 9.82 8.25 -24.63
CA TRP A 351 8.94 7.47 -23.77
C TRP A 351 7.49 7.77 -24.10
N ARG A 352 6.67 6.74 -24.22
CA ARG A 352 5.26 6.84 -24.52
C ARG A 352 4.47 6.79 -23.21
N LEU A 353 3.67 7.81 -22.91
CA LEU A 353 2.75 7.79 -21.79
C LEU A 353 1.67 6.71 -22.03
N LEU A 354 1.50 5.82 -21.06
CA LEU A 354 0.48 4.80 -21.08
C LEU A 354 -0.76 5.24 -20.31
N ARG A 355 -0.56 5.78 -19.12
CA ARG A 355 -1.66 6.21 -18.24
C ARG A 355 -1.21 7.14 -17.12
N VAL A 356 -2.12 8.02 -16.72
CA VAL A 356 -2.04 8.81 -15.49
C VAL A 356 -3.08 8.30 -14.51
N TYR A 357 -2.67 7.97 -13.29
CA TYR A 357 -3.56 7.64 -12.18
C TYR A 357 -3.56 8.78 -11.16
N ARG A 358 -4.76 9.28 -10.82
CA ARG A 358 -4.97 10.23 -9.72
C ARG A 358 -5.75 9.51 -8.64
N ILE A 359 -5.14 9.29 -7.49
CA ILE A 359 -5.71 8.53 -6.38
C ILE A 359 -5.86 9.45 -5.18
N PRO A 360 -7.03 10.06 -4.97
CA PRO A 360 -7.22 11.05 -3.90
C PRO A 360 -7.18 10.44 -2.50
N HIS A 361 -7.59 9.18 -2.37
CA HIS A 361 -7.65 8.44 -1.12
C HIS A 361 -6.67 7.27 -1.11
N ALA A 362 -5.39 7.54 -1.43
CA ALA A 362 -4.36 6.49 -1.49
C ALA A 362 -4.05 5.92 -0.10
N LEU A 363 -3.90 6.77 0.90
CA LEU A 363 -3.69 6.38 2.31
C LEU A 363 -4.43 7.32 3.27
N PRO A 364 -4.87 6.85 4.45
CA PRO A 364 -5.35 7.73 5.51
C PRO A 364 -4.20 8.55 6.09
N VAL A 365 -4.52 9.75 6.61
CA VAL A 365 -3.55 10.52 7.41
C VAL A 365 -3.39 9.85 8.76
N GLN A 366 -2.17 9.52 9.13
CA GLN A 366 -1.84 8.81 10.36
C GLN A 366 -0.74 9.53 11.16
N ALA A 367 -0.99 10.81 11.46
CA ALA A 367 -0.19 11.58 12.41
C ALA A 367 -0.47 11.12 13.85
N PRO A 368 0.48 11.31 14.80
CA PRO A 368 0.21 11.04 16.20
C PRO A 368 -0.97 11.87 16.77
N PRO A 369 -1.78 11.31 17.67
CA PRO A 369 -1.75 9.92 18.15
C PRO A 369 -2.44 8.95 17.19
N VAL A 370 -1.82 7.78 16.94
CA VAL A 370 -2.51 6.70 16.22
C VAL A 370 -3.09 5.68 17.18
N SER A 371 -4.25 5.13 16.83
CA SER A 371 -4.90 4.07 17.59
C SER A 371 -3.98 2.85 17.70
N ASP A 372 -4.09 2.14 18.83
CA ASP A 372 -3.42 0.84 18.98
C ASP A 372 -4.10 -0.17 18.04
N PRO A 373 -3.41 -0.70 17.04
CA PRO A 373 -4.03 -1.64 16.13
C PRO A 373 -4.34 -3.00 16.81
N THR A 374 -3.94 -3.19 18.04
CA THR A 374 -4.33 -4.38 18.84
C THR A 374 -5.68 -4.21 19.53
N ASP A 375 -6.21 -2.99 19.60
CA ASP A 375 -7.54 -2.71 20.13
C ASP A 375 -8.57 -2.65 18.97
N PRO A 376 -9.38 -3.70 18.78
CA PRO A 376 -10.27 -3.79 17.65
C PRO A 376 -11.59 -3.03 17.90
N PHE A 377 -11.64 -1.74 17.64
CA PHE A 377 -12.94 -1.07 17.53
C PHE A 377 -13.59 -1.41 16.18
N VAL A 378 -14.20 -2.60 16.11
CA VAL A 378 -14.85 -3.12 14.89
C VAL A 378 -16.37 -3.16 14.98
N LYS A 379 -16.95 -3.18 16.19
CA LYS A 379 -18.39 -3.29 16.43
C LYS A 379 -19.04 -1.91 16.55
N VAL A 380 -19.91 -1.56 15.63
CA VAL A 380 -20.70 -0.31 15.63
C VAL A 380 -22.05 -0.52 16.34
N SER A 381 -22.69 -1.67 16.09
CA SER A 381 -23.95 -2.07 16.74
C SER A 381 -24.00 -3.60 16.89
N PRO A 382 -25.02 -4.19 17.50
CA PRO A 382 -25.11 -5.65 17.64
C PRO A 382 -25.01 -6.44 16.31
N TRP A 383 -25.35 -5.82 15.20
CA TRP A 383 -25.39 -6.44 13.87
C TRP A 383 -24.51 -5.71 12.82
N LEU A 384 -23.90 -4.56 13.17
CA LEU A 384 -23.11 -3.74 12.24
C LEU A 384 -21.66 -3.65 12.71
N PHE A 385 -20.75 -3.96 11.80
CA PHE A 385 -19.31 -4.01 12.03
C PHE A 385 -18.57 -3.24 10.95
N THR A 386 -17.34 -2.81 11.23
CA THR A 386 -16.48 -2.14 10.26
C THR A 386 -15.09 -2.75 10.23
N CYS A 387 -14.44 -2.76 9.09
CA CYS A 387 -13.02 -3.07 8.95
C CYS A 387 -12.38 -2.25 7.85
N GLY A 388 -11.06 -2.14 7.88
CA GLY A 388 -10.26 -1.39 6.93
C GLY A 388 -8.95 -0.95 7.55
N GLU A 389 -7.97 -0.63 6.72
CA GLU A 389 -6.66 -0.19 7.20
C GLU A 389 -6.74 1.17 7.93
N TYR A 390 -7.70 2.02 7.56
CA TYR A 390 -7.90 3.33 8.19
C TYR A 390 -8.21 3.25 9.70
N ARG A 391 -8.69 2.08 10.15
CA ARG A 391 -8.92 1.79 11.59
C ARG A 391 -7.63 1.42 12.32
N ASN A 392 -6.54 1.10 11.60
CA ASN A 392 -5.31 0.56 12.16
C ASN A 392 -4.09 1.31 11.57
N VAL A 393 -3.23 0.57 10.91
CA VAL A 393 -2.02 1.05 10.24
C VAL A 393 -2.15 0.82 8.74
N ALA A 394 -2.00 1.87 7.94
CA ALA A 394 -2.12 1.79 6.49
C ALA A 394 -1.08 0.83 5.90
N SER A 395 -1.51 -0.38 5.58
CA SER A 395 -0.71 -1.40 4.91
C SER A 395 -1.57 -2.60 4.50
N LEU A 396 -1.08 -3.41 3.54
CA LEU A 396 -1.70 -4.68 3.18
C LEU A 396 -1.86 -5.60 4.41
N GLN A 397 -0.82 -5.66 5.27
CA GLN A 397 -0.81 -6.40 6.52
C GLN A 397 -2.03 -6.08 7.39
N TRP A 398 -2.21 -4.80 7.70
CA TRP A 398 -3.25 -4.40 8.63
C TRP A 398 -4.64 -4.35 8.00
N ALA A 399 -4.74 -4.22 6.68
CA ALA A 399 -5.99 -4.43 5.96
C ALA A 399 -6.49 -5.87 6.15
N MET A 400 -5.61 -6.87 5.98
CA MET A 400 -5.94 -8.28 6.18
C MET A 400 -6.28 -8.59 7.64
N VAL A 401 -5.47 -8.13 8.59
CA VAL A 401 -5.73 -8.28 10.04
C VAL A 401 -7.08 -7.68 10.42
N SER A 402 -7.40 -6.49 9.92
CA SER A 402 -8.66 -5.81 10.22
C SER A 402 -9.87 -6.63 9.75
N GLY A 403 -9.78 -7.21 8.55
CA GLY A 403 -10.82 -8.10 8.01
C GLY A 403 -11.03 -9.34 8.86
N ARG A 404 -9.94 -10.04 9.23
CA ARG A 404 -10.01 -11.21 10.10
C ARG A 404 -10.64 -10.90 11.45
N ARG A 405 -10.25 -9.79 12.08
CA ARG A 405 -10.81 -9.38 13.39
C ARG A 405 -12.28 -9.02 13.32
N ALA A 406 -12.72 -8.37 12.24
CA ALA A 406 -14.13 -8.09 12.05
C ALA A 406 -14.93 -9.39 11.95
N ALA A 407 -14.42 -10.40 11.23
CA ALA A 407 -15.04 -11.72 11.18
C ALA A 407 -15.13 -12.38 12.57
N GLU A 408 -14.06 -12.34 13.36
CA GLU A 408 -14.04 -12.87 14.73
C GLU A 408 -15.08 -12.19 15.64
N ALA A 409 -15.23 -10.86 15.53
CA ALA A 409 -16.25 -10.12 16.26
C ALA A 409 -17.67 -10.47 15.81
N VAL A 410 -17.91 -10.67 14.51
CA VAL A 410 -19.19 -11.12 13.96
C VAL A 410 -19.53 -12.52 14.48
N ILE A 411 -18.59 -13.46 14.42
CA ILE A 411 -18.76 -14.84 14.90
C ILE A 411 -19.15 -14.83 16.38
N GLN A 412 -18.43 -14.06 17.19
CA GLN A 412 -18.74 -13.92 18.62
C GLN A 412 -20.15 -13.36 18.83
N ALA A 413 -20.55 -12.34 18.09
CA ALA A 413 -21.87 -11.71 18.23
C ALA A 413 -23.01 -12.64 17.79
N LEU A 414 -22.81 -13.45 16.73
CA LEU A 414 -23.84 -14.37 16.23
C LEU A 414 -23.97 -15.65 17.07
N ASN A 415 -22.95 -16.01 17.85
CA ASN A 415 -22.95 -17.17 18.74
C ASN A 415 -23.43 -16.83 20.17
N GLN A 416 -23.57 -15.55 20.53
CA GLN A 416 -24.19 -15.17 21.81
C GLN A 416 -25.72 -15.35 21.70
N PRO A 417 -26.38 -16.07 22.61
CA PRO A 417 -27.83 -16.10 22.64
C PRO A 417 -28.39 -14.68 22.88
N LEU A 418 -29.46 -14.34 22.16
CA LEU A 418 -30.20 -13.08 22.27
C LEU A 418 -30.81 -12.97 23.68
#